data_0aa7bf075a8131faaf10b39715e5357b
#
_entry.id   0aa7bf075a8131faaf10b39715e5357b
#
_cell.length_a   1.000
_cell.length_b   1.000
_cell.length_c   1.000
_cell.angle_alpha   90.00
_cell.angle_beta   90.00
_cell.angle_gamma   90.00
#
_symmetry.space_group_name_H-M   'P 1'
#
loop_
_entity.id
_entity.type
_entity.pdbx_description
1 polymer ?
#
loop_
_entity_poly.entity_id
_entity_poly.type
_entity_poly.pdbx_seq_one_letter_code
_entity_poly.pdbx_strand_id
1 'polypeptide(L)'
;SQTAGVERICCIDDNEEALLWRLRMIGTAKESIVLSTFDLRADDNGTKILAALNCAAARGVKIQLLIDGIYQQLFLAGSSDFQALASYENVEVGVYNPVTPVNLFKVNYRMHDKYLIVDEKMYLLGGRNSNDIFLGDQTKGINEDRDILVYDTSEGQGESLNQLEDYFHKIWKESCVSIKNGKQSSRYTDAYRHMEEIYISLLKRYNDIETYSAWEKDTIEANKITLINNGIEAGRKTPQVLQTIQYLTENADHVIIQTPYVICNGYMYDVLQGISDHAKLQIVLNAVEKGSNPWGCTDYLNQKKKILETGADVYELMNDYPVHTKAVLINDRLSVVGSYNLDMRSTYLDTELMLVIDSEKLSQQIHETESDYMEKSKEVLANGQETEGAKYQGKVLNRKKKLYYGVLRIIIRPLRQLL
;
A
#
# COMPACT_ATOMS: atom_id res chain seq x y z
N SER A 1 11.27 -22.09 -22.79
CA SER A 1 9.90 -21.75 -23.19
C SER A 1 9.25 -21.04 -22.02
N GLN A 2 9.03 -19.74 -22.14
CA GLN A 2 8.22 -18.97 -21.19
C GLN A 2 6.77 -19.40 -21.41
N THR A 3 6.25 -20.25 -20.55
CA THR A 3 4.81 -20.44 -20.46
C THR A 3 4.24 -19.19 -19.82
N ALA A 4 3.31 -18.51 -20.51
CA ALA A 4 2.53 -17.42 -19.91
C ALA A 4 1.93 -17.94 -18.60
N GLY A 5 2.05 -17.15 -17.55
CA GLY A 5 1.44 -17.47 -16.26
C GLY A 5 -0.08 -17.49 -16.35
N VAL A 6 -0.72 -18.20 -15.44
CA VAL A 6 -2.19 -18.24 -15.35
C VAL A 6 -2.77 -17.00 -14.67
N GLU A 7 -1.93 -16.17 -14.05
CA GLU A 7 -2.32 -14.94 -13.38
C GLU A 7 -2.14 -13.74 -14.32
N ARG A 8 -3.14 -12.90 -14.38
CA ARG A 8 -3.18 -11.67 -15.16
C ARG A 8 -3.26 -10.47 -14.23
N ILE A 9 -2.73 -9.32 -14.65
CA ILE A 9 -2.57 -8.15 -13.80
C ILE A 9 -3.13 -6.88 -14.42
N CYS A 10 -3.61 -5.95 -13.57
CA CYS A 10 -3.89 -4.57 -13.91
C CYS A 10 -3.20 -3.64 -12.91
N CYS A 11 -2.46 -2.67 -13.43
CA CYS A 11 -1.85 -1.60 -12.63
C CYS A 11 -2.85 -0.46 -12.45
N ILE A 12 -3.07 -0.02 -11.21
CA ILE A 12 -4.07 0.98 -10.85
C ILE A 12 -3.38 2.13 -10.12
N ASP A 13 -3.17 3.24 -10.82
CA ASP A 13 -2.52 4.45 -10.29
C ASP A 13 -3.52 5.55 -9.90
N ASP A 14 -4.67 5.62 -10.60
CA ASP A 14 -5.71 6.61 -10.34
C ASP A 14 -6.56 6.28 -9.10
N ASN A 15 -6.88 7.28 -8.27
CA ASN A 15 -7.60 7.08 -7.01
C ASN A 15 -9.09 6.79 -7.21
N GLU A 16 -9.73 7.32 -8.26
CA GLU A 16 -11.13 7.01 -8.57
C GLU A 16 -11.26 5.60 -9.15
N GLU A 17 -10.36 5.21 -10.05
CA GLU A 17 -10.26 3.84 -10.54
C GLU A 17 -10.00 2.85 -9.41
N ALA A 18 -9.13 3.20 -8.46
CA ALA A 18 -8.83 2.36 -7.31
C ALA A 18 -10.06 2.10 -6.43
N LEU A 19 -10.94 3.09 -6.26
CA LEU A 19 -12.24 2.91 -5.62
C LEU A 19 -13.15 2.01 -6.47
N LEU A 20 -13.28 2.30 -7.76
CA LEU A 20 -14.15 1.54 -8.68
C LEU A 20 -13.78 0.06 -8.76
N TRP A 21 -12.48 -0.27 -8.86
CA TRP A 21 -12.02 -1.65 -8.87
C TRP A 21 -12.40 -2.40 -7.58
N ARG A 22 -12.23 -1.76 -6.41
CA ARG A 22 -12.68 -2.34 -5.13
C ARG A 22 -14.18 -2.58 -5.11
N LEU A 23 -14.96 -1.62 -5.59
CA LEU A 23 -16.43 -1.75 -5.65
C LEU A 23 -16.86 -2.88 -6.59
N ARG A 24 -16.23 -3.03 -7.77
CA ARG A 24 -16.48 -4.13 -8.71
C ARG A 24 -16.14 -5.49 -8.09
N MET A 25 -14.99 -5.60 -7.45
CA MET A 25 -14.58 -6.84 -6.77
C MET A 25 -15.58 -7.24 -5.68
N ILE A 26 -15.95 -6.32 -4.79
CA ILE A 26 -16.90 -6.57 -3.70
C ILE A 26 -18.31 -6.80 -4.24
N GLY A 27 -18.74 -6.04 -5.24
CA GLY A 27 -20.08 -6.13 -5.84
C GLY A 27 -20.31 -7.45 -6.55
N THR A 28 -19.29 -7.99 -7.23
CA THR A 28 -19.37 -9.28 -7.96
C THR A 28 -19.11 -10.50 -7.08
N ALA A 29 -18.68 -10.32 -5.82
CA ALA A 29 -18.39 -11.41 -4.89
C ALA A 29 -19.60 -12.30 -4.65
N LYS A 30 -19.37 -13.63 -4.66
CA LYS A 30 -20.43 -14.66 -4.48
C LYS A 30 -20.21 -15.51 -3.23
N GLU A 31 -18.97 -15.79 -2.87
CA GLU A 31 -18.61 -16.77 -1.83
C GLU A 31 -17.90 -16.12 -0.66
N SER A 32 -16.79 -15.41 -0.92
CA SER A 32 -15.93 -14.91 0.14
C SER A 32 -15.24 -13.59 -0.20
N ILE A 33 -15.02 -12.79 0.82
CA ILE A 33 -14.20 -11.56 0.79
C ILE A 33 -13.25 -11.58 1.98
N VAL A 34 -11.96 -11.36 1.72
CA VAL A 34 -10.96 -11.00 2.72
C VAL A 34 -10.50 -9.59 2.45
N LEU A 35 -10.65 -8.68 3.41
CA LEU A 35 -10.09 -7.34 3.35
C LEU A 35 -9.10 -7.15 4.51
N SER A 36 -7.82 -7.00 4.18
CA SER A 36 -6.78 -6.58 5.13
C SER A 36 -6.40 -5.14 4.85
N THR A 37 -6.42 -4.29 5.87
CA THR A 37 -6.13 -2.87 5.69
C THR A 37 -5.54 -2.24 6.95
N PHE A 38 -4.51 -1.42 6.75
CA PHE A 38 -3.88 -0.66 7.82
C PHE A 38 -4.78 0.49 8.31
N ASP A 39 -5.28 1.33 7.39
CA ASP A 39 -6.07 2.53 7.70
C ASP A 39 -7.37 2.54 6.87
N LEU A 40 -8.43 2.03 7.47
CA LEU A 40 -9.81 2.17 7.00
C LEU A 40 -10.51 3.20 7.87
N ARG A 41 -11.16 4.18 7.25
CA ARG A 41 -11.91 5.23 7.96
C ARG A 41 -13.36 5.24 7.56
N ALA A 42 -14.21 5.68 8.48
CA ALA A 42 -15.61 5.96 8.17
C ALA A 42 -15.77 7.41 7.63
N ASP A 43 -14.91 7.80 6.69
CA ASP A 43 -15.02 9.01 5.87
C ASP A 43 -15.83 8.71 4.59
N ASP A 44 -15.88 9.63 3.62
CA ASP A 44 -16.75 9.47 2.45
C ASP A 44 -16.41 8.19 1.65
N ASN A 45 -15.16 8.01 1.24
CA ASN A 45 -14.77 6.86 0.41
C ASN A 45 -14.63 5.55 1.21
N GLY A 46 -14.17 5.64 2.45
CA GLY A 46 -14.17 4.46 3.34
C GLY A 46 -15.60 3.98 3.64
N THR A 47 -16.57 4.88 3.80
CA THR A 47 -17.98 4.52 3.98
C THR A 47 -18.55 3.88 2.71
N LYS A 48 -18.13 4.27 1.51
CA LYS A 48 -18.51 3.57 0.25
C LYS A 48 -18.03 2.11 0.24
N ILE A 49 -16.82 1.86 0.72
CA ILE A 49 -16.31 0.48 0.89
C ILE A 49 -17.13 -0.28 1.94
N LEU A 50 -17.41 0.34 3.10
CA LEU A 50 -18.27 -0.29 4.12
C LEU A 50 -19.68 -0.60 3.59
N ALA A 51 -20.25 0.29 2.79
CA ALA A 51 -21.56 0.09 2.15
C ALA A 51 -21.55 -1.08 1.16
N ALA A 52 -20.52 -1.21 0.33
CA ALA A 52 -20.38 -2.34 -0.58
C ALA A 52 -20.21 -3.66 0.18
N LEU A 53 -19.41 -3.69 1.24
CA LEU A 53 -19.24 -4.87 2.11
C LEU A 53 -20.53 -5.22 2.84
N ASN A 54 -21.31 -4.23 3.32
CA ASN A 54 -22.61 -4.43 3.94
C ASN A 54 -23.59 -5.11 2.99
N CYS A 55 -23.65 -4.66 1.73
CA CYS A 55 -24.50 -5.28 0.72
C CYS A 55 -24.02 -6.70 0.34
N ALA A 56 -22.72 -6.94 0.29
CA ALA A 56 -22.15 -8.29 0.11
C ALA A 56 -22.52 -9.21 1.28
N ALA A 57 -22.40 -8.73 2.54
CA ALA A 57 -22.82 -9.47 3.72
C ALA A 57 -24.31 -9.82 3.69
N ALA A 58 -25.16 -8.88 3.29
CA ALA A 58 -26.61 -9.10 3.15
C ALA A 58 -26.95 -10.15 2.07
N ARG A 59 -26.12 -10.30 1.03
CA ARG A 59 -26.22 -11.38 0.03
C ARG A 59 -25.76 -12.74 0.54
N GLY A 60 -25.17 -12.82 1.75
CA GLY A 60 -24.67 -14.05 2.35
C GLY A 60 -23.20 -14.34 2.07
N VAL A 61 -22.45 -13.41 1.45
CA VAL A 61 -20.99 -13.54 1.22
C VAL A 61 -20.26 -13.60 2.56
N LYS A 62 -19.36 -14.55 2.74
CA LYS A 62 -18.51 -14.63 3.94
C LYS A 62 -17.44 -13.53 3.90
N ILE A 63 -17.36 -12.73 4.96
CA ILE A 63 -16.43 -11.60 5.00
C ILE A 63 -15.50 -11.73 6.20
N GLN A 64 -14.19 -11.62 5.96
CA GLN A 64 -13.17 -11.51 6.98
C GLN A 64 -12.42 -10.19 6.83
N LEU A 65 -12.52 -9.34 7.86
CA LEU A 65 -11.84 -8.04 7.91
C LEU A 65 -10.67 -8.14 8.88
N LEU A 66 -9.45 -7.89 8.41
CA LEU A 66 -8.27 -7.79 9.25
C LEU A 66 -7.79 -6.34 9.28
N ILE A 67 -7.83 -5.71 10.44
CA ILE A 67 -7.58 -4.27 10.58
C ILE A 67 -6.54 -4.03 11.67
N ASP A 68 -5.65 -3.05 11.44
CA ASP A 68 -4.70 -2.63 12.46
C ASP A 68 -5.39 -2.08 13.71
N GLY A 69 -4.91 -2.47 14.90
CA GLY A 69 -5.59 -2.17 16.15
C GLY A 69 -5.63 -0.69 16.53
N ILE A 70 -4.63 0.11 16.14
CA ILE A 70 -4.65 1.57 16.40
C ILE A 70 -5.69 2.23 15.51
N TYR A 71 -5.69 1.94 14.22
CA TYR A 71 -6.58 2.58 13.25
C TYR A 71 -8.03 2.13 13.44
N GLN A 72 -8.25 0.85 13.78
CA GLN A 72 -9.59 0.37 14.16
C GLN A 72 -10.15 1.15 15.35
N GLN A 73 -9.34 1.37 16.39
CA GLN A 73 -9.77 2.10 17.58
C GLN A 73 -10.02 3.58 17.31
N LEU A 74 -9.18 4.23 16.51
CA LEU A 74 -9.28 5.67 16.25
C LEU A 74 -10.41 6.04 15.29
N PHE A 75 -10.64 5.24 14.24
CA PHE A 75 -11.48 5.63 13.12
C PHE A 75 -12.73 4.78 12.92
N LEU A 76 -12.80 3.57 13.48
CA LEU A 76 -13.91 2.65 13.25
C LEU A 76 -14.70 2.28 14.51
N ALA A 77 -14.08 2.30 15.68
CA ALA A 77 -14.75 1.87 16.91
C ALA A 77 -16.02 2.69 17.23
N GLY A 78 -16.05 3.96 16.87
CA GLY A 78 -17.19 4.87 17.02
C GLY A 78 -18.17 4.90 15.83
N SER A 79 -17.87 4.21 14.74
CA SER A 79 -18.72 4.22 13.54
C SER A 79 -19.88 3.24 13.67
N SER A 80 -21.13 3.74 13.55
CA SER A 80 -22.32 2.91 13.52
C SER A 80 -22.36 1.99 12.29
N ASP A 81 -21.88 2.46 11.13
CA ASP A 81 -21.84 1.71 9.89
C ASP A 81 -20.87 0.52 10.01
N PHE A 82 -19.68 0.74 10.55
CA PHE A 82 -18.74 -0.34 10.83
C PHE A 82 -19.28 -1.35 11.85
N GLN A 83 -19.93 -0.88 12.93
CA GLN A 83 -20.51 -1.77 13.92
C GLN A 83 -21.70 -2.57 13.35
N ALA A 84 -22.48 -1.97 12.45
CA ALA A 84 -23.56 -2.66 11.73
C ALA A 84 -22.98 -3.77 10.85
N LEU A 85 -21.99 -3.47 10.00
CA LEU A 85 -21.29 -4.48 9.18
C LEU A 85 -20.72 -5.60 10.05
N ALA A 86 -20.01 -5.26 11.12
CA ALA A 86 -19.39 -6.24 12.03
C ALA A 86 -20.41 -7.09 12.81
N SER A 87 -21.71 -6.76 12.77
CA SER A 87 -22.74 -7.51 13.46
C SER A 87 -23.37 -8.64 12.66
N TYR A 88 -23.09 -8.75 11.35
CA TYR A 88 -23.55 -9.88 10.57
C TYR A 88 -22.90 -11.19 11.02
N GLU A 89 -23.64 -12.30 11.02
CA GLU A 89 -23.15 -13.63 11.41
C GLU A 89 -22.08 -14.18 10.45
N ASN A 90 -22.12 -13.76 9.20
CA ASN A 90 -21.16 -14.10 8.14
C ASN A 90 -20.01 -13.10 8.01
N VAL A 91 -19.84 -12.21 8.98
CA VAL A 91 -18.74 -11.23 9.03
C VAL A 91 -17.89 -11.44 10.29
N GLU A 92 -16.61 -11.69 10.10
CA GLU A 92 -15.63 -11.78 11.18
C GLU A 92 -14.66 -10.59 11.11
N VAL A 93 -14.37 -10.00 12.27
CA VAL A 93 -13.42 -8.89 12.37
C VAL A 93 -12.21 -9.30 13.21
N GLY A 94 -11.05 -9.42 12.60
CA GLY A 94 -9.76 -9.55 13.23
C GLY A 94 -9.11 -8.19 13.47
N VAL A 95 -8.68 -7.94 14.69
CA VAL A 95 -7.97 -6.72 15.07
C VAL A 95 -6.52 -7.09 15.40
N TYR A 96 -5.58 -6.66 14.55
CA TYR A 96 -4.17 -6.95 14.74
C TYR A 96 -3.58 -6.08 15.83
N ASN A 97 -2.96 -6.69 16.82
CA ASN A 97 -2.26 -6.06 17.93
C ASN A 97 -3.04 -4.85 18.53
N PRO A 98 -4.26 -5.08 19.07
CA PRO A 98 -5.07 -4.02 19.64
C PRO A 98 -4.35 -3.36 20.81
N VAL A 99 -4.52 -2.03 20.95
CA VAL A 99 -3.88 -1.28 22.04
C VAL A 99 -4.63 -1.57 23.33
N THR A 100 -3.94 -2.23 24.25
CA THR A 100 -4.44 -2.54 25.59
C THR A 100 -3.35 -2.20 26.63
N PRO A 101 -3.69 -2.01 27.91
CA PRO A 101 -2.68 -1.78 28.94
C PRO A 101 -1.59 -2.86 29.02
N VAL A 102 -1.92 -4.11 28.65
CA VAL A 102 -1.00 -5.24 28.63
C VAL A 102 -0.05 -5.20 27.41
N ASN A 103 -0.49 -4.60 26.29
CA ASN A 103 0.27 -4.58 25.03
C ASN A 103 1.01 -3.27 24.77
N LEU A 104 1.11 -2.34 25.72
CA LEU A 104 1.75 -1.03 25.50
C LEU A 104 3.19 -1.14 24.99
N PHE A 105 3.94 -2.16 25.42
CA PHE A 105 5.31 -2.40 24.94
C PHE A 105 5.38 -2.88 23.49
N LYS A 106 4.28 -3.38 22.96
CA LYS A 106 4.16 -3.88 21.56
C LYS A 106 3.47 -2.87 20.63
N VAL A 107 3.12 -1.68 21.12
CA VAL A 107 2.35 -0.68 20.36
C VAL A 107 2.99 -0.28 19.02
N ASN A 108 4.32 -0.40 18.91
CA ASN A 108 5.06 -0.05 17.71
C ASN A 108 5.03 -1.13 16.60
N TYR A 109 4.59 -2.35 16.91
CA TYR A 109 4.47 -3.42 15.92
C TYR A 109 3.10 -3.36 15.29
N ARG A 110 3.04 -2.92 14.02
CA ARG A 110 1.77 -2.67 13.33
C ARG A 110 1.60 -3.60 12.14
N MET A 111 0.37 -3.79 11.72
CA MET A 111 0.04 -4.44 10.46
C MET A 111 -0.07 -3.36 9.39
N HIS A 112 0.87 -3.36 8.44
CA HIS A 112 0.87 -2.38 7.36
C HIS A 112 0.37 -2.93 6.02
N ASP A 113 -0.22 -4.11 6.03
CA ASP A 113 -0.75 -4.81 4.86
C ASP A 113 -2.00 -4.12 4.29
N LYS A 114 -2.14 -4.17 2.98
CA LYS A 114 -3.30 -3.64 2.25
C LYS A 114 -3.61 -4.53 1.06
N TYR A 115 -4.63 -5.39 1.24
CA TYR A 115 -5.10 -6.27 0.17
C TYR A 115 -6.57 -6.62 0.31
N LEU A 116 -7.18 -6.98 -0.81
CA LEU A 116 -8.55 -7.46 -0.94
C LEU A 116 -8.53 -8.75 -1.76
N ILE A 117 -9.01 -9.87 -1.20
CA ILE A 117 -9.18 -11.14 -1.93
C ILE A 117 -10.67 -11.39 -2.10
N VAL A 118 -11.08 -11.85 -3.28
CA VAL A 118 -12.48 -12.15 -3.58
C VAL A 118 -12.59 -13.52 -4.25
N ASP A 119 -13.45 -14.38 -3.67
CA ASP A 119 -13.87 -15.69 -4.20
C ASP A 119 -12.71 -16.63 -4.54
N GLU A 120 -11.55 -16.50 -3.87
CA GLU A 120 -10.34 -17.29 -4.16
C GLU A 120 -9.97 -17.27 -5.67
N LYS A 121 -10.28 -16.15 -6.32
CA LYS A 121 -10.12 -16.00 -7.78
C LYS A 121 -9.36 -14.76 -8.19
N MET A 122 -9.43 -13.72 -7.37
CA MET A 122 -8.75 -12.46 -7.65
C MET A 122 -8.35 -11.76 -6.37
N TYR A 123 -7.30 -10.96 -6.45
CA TYR A 123 -6.94 -10.08 -5.36
C TYR A 123 -6.42 -8.74 -5.85
N LEU A 124 -6.46 -7.75 -4.96
CA LEU A 124 -5.84 -6.45 -5.15
C LEU A 124 -4.87 -6.23 -4.00
N LEU A 125 -3.63 -5.85 -4.30
CA LEU A 125 -2.58 -5.57 -3.31
C LEU A 125 -1.79 -4.35 -3.72
N GLY A 126 -1.48 -3.47 -2.76
CA GLY A 126 -0.71 -2.27 -3.04
C GLY A 126 -0.38 -1.43 -1.81
N GLY A 127 -0.15 -0.15 -2.04
CA GLY A 127 0.17 0.82 -0.99
C GLY A 127 -1.03 1.56 -0.40
N ARG A 128 -2.20 1.51 -1.07
CA ARG A 128 -3.36 2.33 -0.72
C ARG A 128 -4.07 1.89 0.55
N ASN A 129 -4.33 2.84 1.42
CA ASN A 129 -5.29 2.72 2.49
C ASN A 129 -6.73 2.93 1.98
N SER A 130 -7.72 2.58 2.80
CA SER A 130 -9.14 2.65 2.44
C SER A 130 -9.82 3.87 3.06
N ASN A 131 -9.51 5.06 2.53
CA ASN A 131 -10.01 6.35 3.02
C ASN A 131 -9.89 7.44 1.95
N ASP A 132 -10.41 8.65 2.23
CA ASP A 132 -10.44 9.80 1.32
C ASP A 132 -9.07 10.29 0.83
N ILE A 133 -8.00 9.98 1.54
CA ILE A 133 -6.65 10.37 1.13
C ILE A 133 -6.21 9.61 -0.13
N PHE A 134 -6.70 8.38 -0.31
CA PHE A 134 -6.21 7.45 -1.31
C PHE A 134 -7.25 6.98 -2.33
N LEU A 135 -8.54 7.23 -2.09
CA LEU A 135 -9.62 6.71 -2.92
C LEU A 135 -10.56 7.81 -3.38
N GLY A 136 -11.16 7.61 -4.58
CA GLY A 136 -12.21 8.46 -5.13
C GLY A 136 -11.68 9.70 -5.85
N ASP A 137 -12.60 10.62 -6.14
CA ASP A 137 -12.39 11.81 -6.97
C ASP A 137 -12.05 13.06 -6.16
N GLN A 138 -11.56 12.92 -4.95
CA GLN A 138 -11.12 14.05 -4.12
C GLN A 138 -9.98 14.83 -4.81
N THR A 139 -9.99 16.13 -4.68
CA THR A 139 -8.98 17.00 -5.30
C THR A 139 -8.10 17.73 -4.28
N LYS A 140 -8.29 17.47 -2.99
CA LYS A 140 -7.52 18.12 -1.91
C LYS A 140 -7.18 17.13 -0.82
N GLY A 141 -5.97 17.24 -0.30
CA GLY A 141 -5.50 16.40 0.80
C GLY A 141 -5.29 14.93 0.43
N ILE A 142 -5.14 14.64 -0.86
CA ILE A 142 -4.96 13.29 -1.39
C ILE A 142 -3.48 12.95 -1.55
N ASN A 143 -3.21 11.65 -1.59
CA ASN A 143 -1.96 11.05 -2.05
C ASN A 143 -2.25 10.17 -3.27
N GLU A 144 -1.35 10.19 -4.23
CA GLU A 144 -1.32 9.18 -5.30
C GLU A 144 -0.63 7.91 -4.78
N ASP A 145 -1.12 6.75 -5.20
CA ASP A 145 -0.51 5.47 -4.84
C ASP A 145 -0.78 4.43 -5.94
N ARG A 146 -0.22 3.24 -5.82
CA ARG A 146 -0.34 2.16 -6.79
C ARG A 146 -0.87 0.90 -6.15
N ASP A 147 -1.84 0.27 -6.82
CA ASP A 147 -2.30 -1.08 -6.53
C ASP A 147 -2.11 -1.97 -7.76
N ILE A 148 -1.95 -3.26 -7.51
CA ILE A 148 -1.98 -4.30 -8.54
C ILE A 148 -3.19 -5.17 -8.29
N LEU A 149 -4.11 -5.23 -9.27
CA LEU A 149 -5.14 -6.25 -9.35
C LEU A 149 -4.52 -7.48 -9.99
N VAL A 150 -4.74 -8.64 -9.39
CA VAL A 150 -4.36 -9.94 -9.96
C VAL A 150 -5.61 -10.78 -10.14
N TYR A 151 -5.80 -11.31 -11.34
CA TYR A 151 -6.90 -12.18 -11.72
C TYR A 151 -6.37 -13.55 -12.13
N ASP A 152 -6.79 -14.60 -11.42
CA ASP A 152 -6.44 -15.98 -11.73
C ASP A 152 -7.41 -16.56 -12.77
N THR A 153 -6.87 -16.98 -13.91
CA THR A 153 -7.63 -17.62 -15.01
C THR A 153 -7.73 -19.14 -14.85
N SER A 154 -7.07 -19.73 -13.87
CA SER A 154 -6.88 -21.18 -13.70
C SER A 154 -7.77 -21.84 -12.65
N GLU A 155 -8.77 -21.13 -12.13
CA GLU A 155 -9.68 -21.65 -11.10
C GLU A 155 -8.95 -22.13 -9.83
N GLY A 156 -8.07 -21.27 -9.27
CA GLY A 156 -7.38 -21.51 -8.00
C GLY A 156 -5.99 -22.14 -8.12
N GLN A 157 -5.37 -22.15 -9.31
CA GLN A 157 -3.97 -22.60 -9.48
C GLN A 157 -2.96 -21.44 -9.51
N GLY A 158 -3.42 -20.20 -9.34
CA GLY A 158 -2.56 -19.01 -9.27
C GLY A 158 -1.60 -19.10 -8.10
N GLU A 159 -0.29 -19.08 -8.39
CA GLU A 159 0.74 -19.28 -7.35
C GLU A 159 0.72 -18.12 -6.33
N SER A 160 0.60 -16.86 -6.80
CA SER A 160 0.63 -15.70 -5.91
C SER A 160 -0.65 -15.55 -5.10
N LEU A 161 -1.81 -15.91 -5.68
CA LEU A 161 -3.08 -15.95 -4.96
C LEU A 161 -3.01 -16.96 -3.79
N ASN A 162 -2.57 -18.19 -4.06
CA ASN A 162 -2.40 -19.20 -3.02
C ASN A 162 -1.40 -18.76 -1.92
N GLN A 163 -0.31 -18.08 -2.30
CA GLN A 163 0.66 -17.53 -1.34
C GLN A 163 0.02 -16.45 -0.45
N LEU A 164 -0.84 -15.59 -1.01
CA LEU A 164 -1.52 -14.54 -0.26
C LEU A 164 -2.59 -15.10 0.69
N GLU A 165 -3.32 -16.13 0.27
CA GLU A 165 -4.28 -16.84 1.12
C GLU A 165 -3.58 -17.56 2.27
N ASP A 166 -2.49 -18.25 2.00
CA ASP A 166 -1.65 -18.89 3.02
C ASP A 166 -1.11 -17.86 4.02
N TYR A 167 -0.67 -16.69 3.52
CA TYR A 167 -0.25 -15.58 4.37
C TYR A 167 -1.40 -15.10 5.26
N PHE A 168 -2.57 -14.84 4.67
CA PHE A 168 -3.75 -14.43 5.42
C PHE A 168 -4.14 -15.44 6.50
N HIS A 169 -4.18 -16.73 6.17
CA HIS A 169 -4.51 -17.77 7.14
C HIS A 169 -3.51 -17.87 8.30
N LYS A 170 -2.23 -17.56 8.05
CA LYS A 170 -1.20 -17.53 9.10
C LYS A 170 -1.37 -16.31 10.01
N ILE A 171 -1.48 -15.09 9.43
CA ILE A 171 -1.61 -13.87 10.23
C ILE A 171 -2.93 -13.84 11.00
N TRP A 172 -4.03 -14.38 10.44
CA TRP A 172 -5.32 -14.48 11.11
C TRP A 172 -5.26 -15.31 12.41
N LYS A 173 -4.39 -16.31 12.45
CA LYS A 173 -4.18 -17.19 13.60
C LYS A 173 -3.13 -16.68 14.59
N GLU A 174 -2.50 -15.56 14.32
CA GLU A 174 -1.49 -15.00 15.20
C GLU A 174 -2.07 -14.64 16.57
N SER A 175 -1.30 -14.90 17.61
CA SER A 175 -1.69 -14.65 19.02
C SER A 175 -1.98 -13.17 19.31
N CYS A 176 -1.50 -12.26 18.47
CA CYS A 176 -1.76 -10.83 18.57
C CYS A 176 -3.05 -10.39 17.86
N VAL A 177 -3.75 -11.28 17.14
CA VAL A 177 -5.02 -10.98 16.48
C VAL A 177 -6.18 -11.31 17.40
N SER A 178 -7.02 -10.33 17.65
CA SER A 178 -8.26 -10.49 18.42
C SER A 178 -9.45 -10.58 17.45
N ILE A 179 -10.08 -11.75 17.38
CA ILE A 179 -11.24 -11.98 16.51
C ILE A 179 -12.52 -11.62 17.26
N LYS A 180 -13.40 -10.90 16.60
CA LYS A 180 -14.73 -10.53 17.07
C LYS A 180 -15.79 -11.03 16.09
N ASN A 181 -16.73 -11.81 16.60
CA ASN A 181 -17.90 -12.25 15.86
C ASN A 181 -19.10 -11.40 16.27
N GLY A 182 -19.85 -10.94 15.32
CA GLY A 182 -20.99 -10.08 15.56
C GLY A 182 -22.27 -10.86 15.85
N LYS A 183 -23.27 -10.12 16.35
CA LYS A 183 -24.65 -10.57 16.42
C LYS A 183 -25.52 -9.44 15.92
N GLN A 184 -26.33 -9.71 14.91
CA GLN A 184 -27.26 -8.74 14.37
C GLN A 184 -28.17 -8.16 15.47
N SER A 185 -28.44 -6.86 15.36
CA SER A 185 -29.27 -6.15 16.35
C SER A 185 -30.06 -5.05 15.67
N SER A 186 -31.32 -4.88 16.09
CA SER A 186 -32.20 -3.80 15.63
C SER A 186 -31.66 -2.40 15.90
N ARG A 187 -30.71 -2.26 16.83
CA ARG A 187 -30.04 -0.97 17.10
C ARG A 187 -29.28 -0.41 15.91
N TYR A 188 -28.93 -1.24 14.93
CA TYR A 188 -28.20 -0.85 13.72
C TYR A 188 -29.10 -0.62 12.49
N THR A 189 -30.42 -0.63 12.63
CA THR A 189 -31.36 -0.48 11.51
C THR A 189 -31.07 0.77 10.67
N ASP A 190 -30.79 1.90 11.30
CA ASP A 190 -30.50 3.15 10.58
C ASP A 190 -29.17 3.11 9.86
N ALA A 191 -28.15 2.47 10.44
CA ALA A 191 -26.85 2.29 9.80
C ALA A 191 -26.93 1.36 8.57
N TYR A 192 -27.68 0.27 8.67
CA TYR A 192 -27.93 -0.60 7.49
C TYR A 192 -28.60 0.17 6.36
N ARG A 193 -29.65 0.95 6.67
CA ARG A 193 -30.36 1.78 5.68
C ARG A 193 -29.42 2.84 5.07
N HIS A 194 -28.65 3.51 5.88
CA HIS A 194 -27.67 4.50 5.43
C HIS A 194 -26.67 3.89 4.43
N MET A 195 -26.08 2.74 4.75
CA MET A 195 -25.15 2.05 3.84
C MET A 195 -25.82 1.55 2.56
N GLU A 196 -27.07 1.07 2.66
CA GLU A 196 -27.85 0.66 1.48
C GLU A 196 -28.12 1.85 0.54
N GLU A 197 -28.51 3.00 1.07
CA GLU A 197 -28.73 4.23 0.30
C GLU A 197 -27.45 4.69 -0.42
N ILE A 198 -26.29 4.62 0.25
CA ILE A 198 -25.00 4.90 -0.36
C ILE A 198 -24.73 3.92 -1.50
N TYR A 199 -24.90 2.62 -1.27
CA TYR A 199 -24.65 1.60 -2.28
C TYR A 199 -25.56 1.76 -3.50
N ILE A 200 -26.84 2.07 -3.31
CA ILE A 200 -27.77 2.39 -4.40
C ILE A 200 -27.27 3.60 -5.21
N SER A 201 -26.72 4.61 -4.54
CA SER A 201 -26.14 5.78 -5.23
C SER A 201 -24.91 5.41 -6.07
N LEU A 202 -24.08 4.49 -5.56
CA LEU A 202 -22.92 3.94 -6.27
C LEU A 202 -23.32 3.15 -7.50
N LEU A 203 -24.38 2.32 -7.42
CA LEU A 203 -24.93 1.59 -8.58
C LEU A 203 -25.46 2.52 -9.67
N LYS A 204 -25.97 3.70 -9.30
CA LYS A 204 -26.38 4.73 -10.28
C LYS A 204 -25.19 5.43 -10.94
N ARG A 205 -24.09 5.63 -10.20
CA ARG A 205 -22.88 6.27 -10.71
C ARG A 205 -22.06 5.29 -11.56
N TYR A 206 -21.93 4.06 -11.13
CA TYR A 206 -21.14 2.99 -11.72
C TYR A 206 -22.05 1.79 -12.00
N ASN A 207 -22.63 1.72 -13.19
CA ASN A 207 -23.69 0.78 -13.55
C ASN A 207 -23.25 -0.69 -13.66
N ASP A 208 -21.95 -0.97 -13.53
CA ASP A 208 -21.36 -2.30 -13.71
C ASP A 208 -20.80 -2.93 -12.42
N ILE A 209 -20.96 -2.31 -11.26
CA ILE A 209 -20.38 -2.79 -9.99
C ILE A 209 -20.73 -4.28 -9.73
N GLU A 210 -21.98 -4.68 -9.95
CA GLU A 210 -22.45 -6.05 -9.68
C GLU A 210 -22.36 -6.98 -10.90
N THR A 211 -22.15 -6.42 -12.08
CA THR A 211 -22.23 -7.15 -13.35
C THR A 211 -20.91 -7.16 -14.13
N TYR A 212 -19.86 -6.53 -13.57
CA TYR A 212 -18.58 -6.48 -14.24
C TYR A 212 -18.00 -7.88 -14.47
N SER A 213 -17.59 -8.15 -15.70
CA SER A 213 -17.10 -9.47 -16.13
C SER A 213 -15.89 -9.42 -17.07
N ALA A 214 -15.37 -8.22 -17.34
CA ALA A 214 -14.27 -8.05 -18.30
C ALA A 214 -12.86 -8.24 -17.67
N TRP A 215 -12.77 -9.00 -16.58
CA TRP A 215 -11.53 -9.20 -15.81
C TRP A 215 -10.33 -9.60 -16.67
N GLU A 216 -10.52 -10.59 -17.54
CA GLU A 216 -9.47 -11.09 -18.40
C GLU A 216 -9.09 -10.08 -19.51
N LYS A 217 -10.08 -9.36 -20.05
CA LYS A 217 -9.88 -8.37 -21.12
C LYS A 217 -9.11 -7.14 -20.63
N ASP A 218 -9.41 -6.69 -19.40
CA ASP A 218 -8.86 -5.45 -18.84
C ASP A 218 -7.59 -5.69 -17.98
N THR A 219 -7.02 -6.90 -18.11
CA THR A 219 -5.75 -7.28 -17.48
C THR A 219 -4.74 -7.72 -18.54
N ILE A 220 -3.47 -7.62 -18.22
CA ILE A 220 -2.35 -8.11 -19.05
C ILE A 220 -1.73 -9.37 -18.46
N GLU A 221 -1.05 -10.16 -19.28
CA GLU A 221 -0.37 -11.37 -18.82
C GLU A 221 0.87 -11.04 -18.00
N ALA A 222 1.11 -11.85 -16.96
CA ALA A 222 2.37 -11.90 -16.26
C ALA A 222 3.01 -13.29 -16.44
N ASN A 223 4.33 -13.34 -16.57
CA ASN A 223 5.05 -14.62 -16.67
C ASN A 223 5.04 -15.36 -15.33
N LYS A 224 5.27 -14.61 -14.26
CA LYS A 224 5.24 -15.10 -12.89
C LYS A 224 4.97 -13.96 -11.91
N ILE A 225 4.21 -14.26 -10.85
CA ILE A 225 4.00 -13.39 -9.71
C ILE A 225 4.39 -14.17 -8.44
N THR A 226 5.12 -13.53 -7.55
CA THR A 226 5.54 -14.13 -6.28
C THR A 226 5.33 -13.14 -5.15
N LEU A 227 4.66 -13.57 -4.08
CA LEU A 227 4.49 -12.78 -2.87
C LEU A 227 5.76 -12.86 -2.02
N ILE A 228 6.24 -11.72 -1.54
CA ILE A 228 7.27 -11.63 -0.51
C ILE A 228 6.76 -10.81 0.67
N ASN A 229 7.18 -11.17 1.87
CA ASN A 229 6.68 -10.53 3.10
C ASN A 229 7.74 -10.48 4.19
N ASN A 230 7.55 -9.56 5.13
CA ASN A 230 8.21 -9.59 6.44
C ASN A 230 7.45 -10.53 7.40
N GLY A 231 8.03 -10.81 8.58
CA GLY A 231 7.38 -11.61 9.61
C GLY A 231 6.02 -11.02 10.05
N ILE A 232 5.11 -11.89 10.47
CA ILE A 232 3.72 -11.54 10.82
C ILE A 232 3.49 -11.30 12.32
N GLU A 233 4.43 -11.71 13.18
CA GLU A 233 4.35 -11.57 14.62
C GLU A 233 4.38 -10.11 15.11
N ALA A 234 3.74 -9.77 16.23
CA ALA A 234 3.90 -8.48 16.90
C ALA A 234 5.24 -8.44 17.66
N GLY A 235 6.34 -8.35 16.91
CA GLY A 235 7.72 -8.37 17.36
C GLY A 235 8.66 -7.76 16.33
N ARG A 236 9.96 -7.65 16.67
CA ARG A 236 10.96 -7.17 15.73
C ARG A 236 11.16 -8.16 14.60
N LYS A 237 11.12 -7.67 13.35
CA LYS A 237 11.22 -8.47 12.14
C LYS A 237 12.66 -8.70 11.70
N THR A 238 12.89 -9.81 11.01
CA THR A 238 14.01 -9.95 10.10
C THR A 238 13.67 -9.18 8.82
N PRO A 239 14.61 -8.43 8.20
CA PRO A 239 14.33 -7.58 7.03
C PRO A 239 14.21 -8.39 5.73
N GLN A 240 13.28 -9.35 5.68
CA GLN A 240 13.15 -10.33 4.59
C GLN A 240 12.83 -9.66 3.25
N VAL A 241 11.94 -8.67 3.24
CA VAL A 241 11.59 -7.94 2.00
C VAL A 241 12.82 -7.24 1.46
N LEU A 242 13.57 -6.49 2.29
CA LEU A 242 14.78 -5.79 1.85
C LEU A 242 15.88 -6.76 1.37
N GLN A 243 16.08 -7.88 2.07
CA GLN A 243 17.04 -8.92 1.68
C GLN A 243 16.66 -9.55 0.34
N THR A 244 15.37 -9.79 0.12
CA THR A 244 14.90 -10.31 -1.17
C THR A 244 15.10 -9.30 -2.29
N ILE A 245 14.80 -8.02 -2.07
CA ILE A 245 15.10 -6.95 -3.04
C ILE A 245 16.59 -6.92 -3.35
N GLN A 246 17.45 -6.95 -2.34
CA GLN A 246 18.91 -7.02 -2.54
C GLN A 246 19.31 -8.21 -3.42
N TYR A 247 18.80 -9.40 -3.13
CA TYR A 247 19.09 -10.61 -3.93
C TYR A 247 18.61 -10.48 -5.38
N LEU A 248 17.40 -9.95 -5.60
CA LEU A 248 16.86 -9.74 -6.95
C LEU A 248 17.67 -8.74 -7.78
N THR A 249 18.39 -7.83 -7.14
CA THR A 249 19.20 -6.81 -7.80
C THR A 249 20.65 -7.23 -8.07
N GLU A 250 21.13 -8.40 -7.61
CA GLU A 250 22.53 -8.83 -7.72
C GLU A 250 23.10 -8.81 -9.15
N ASN A 251 22.25 -9.05 -10.15
CA ASN A 251 22.64 -9.06 -11.56
C ASN A 251 21.91 -7.95 -12.36
N ALA A 252 21.47 -6.89 -11.70
CA ALA A 252 20.84 -5.79 -12.38
C ALA A 252 21.87 -4.79 -12.92
N ASP A 253 21.54 -4.19 -14.06
CA ASP A 253 22.28 -3.04 -14.60
C ASP A 253 21.65 -1.72 -14.15
N HIS A 254 20.35 -1.75 -13.85
CA HIS A 254 19.56 -0.58 -13.55
C HIS A 254 18.46 -0.90 -12.54
N VAL A 255 18.36 -0.07 -11.50
CA VAL A 255 17.36 -0.20 -10.42
C VAL A 255 16.76 1.17 -10.13
N ILE A 256 15.41 1.24 -10.14
CA ILE A 256 14.66 2.41 -9.67
C ILE A 256 13.93 2.01 -8.40
N ILE A 257 14.10 2.76 -7.34
CA ILE A 257 13.32 2.63 -6.10
C ILE A 257 12.41 3.85 -5.97
N GLN A 258 11.11 3.64 -6.04
CA GLN A 258 10.11 4.65 -5.71
C GLN A 258 9.63 4.42 -4.28
N THR A 259 9.67 5.46 -3.46
CA THR A 259 9.21 5.45 -2.07
C THR A 259 8.80 6.85 -1.64
N PRO A 260 7.80 7.02 -0.77
CA PRO A 260 7.37 8.37 -0.36
C PRO A 260 8.46 9.15 0.36
N TYR A 261 9.38 8.48 1.04
CA TYR A 261 10.52 9.03 1.80
C TYR A 261 11.54 7.92 2.09
N VAL A 262 12.72 8.30 2.57
CA VAL A 262 13.81 7.38 2.94
C VAL A 262 14.23 7.64 4.38
N ILE A 263 14.15 6.59 5.23
CA ILE A 263 14.61 6.61 6.63
C ILE A 263 15.45 5.36 6.91
N CYS A 264 16.72 5.39 6.55
CA CYS A 264 17.61 4.23 6.59
C CYS A 264 18.51 4.21 7.83
N ASN A 265 18.82 3.00 8.32
CA ASN A 265 19.93 2.73 9.23
C ASN A 265 21.20 2.30 8.47
N GLY A 266 22.26 1.97 9.19
CA GLY A 266 23.55 1.56 8.60
C GLY A 266 23.39 0.39 7.63
N TYR A 267 22.72 -0.69 8.05
CA TYR A 267 22.51 -1.87 7.20
C TYR A 267 21.74 -1.54 5.90
N MET A 268 20.71 -0.71 5.99
CA MET A 268 19.94 -0.30 4.80
C MET A 268 20.78 0.55 3.85
N TYR A 269 21.67 1.42 4.37
CA TYR A 269 22.64 2.13 3.53
C TYR A 269 23.65 1.19 2.87
N ASP A 270 24.14 0.17 3.60
CA ASP A 270 25.03 -0.85 3.04
C ASP A 270 24.36 -1.62 1.89
N VAL A 271 23.07 -1.94 2.01
CA VAL A 271 22.29 -2.57 0.92
C VAL A 271 22.20 -1.64 -0.29
N LEU A 272 21.86 -0.36 -0.11
CA LEU A 272 21.79 0.61 -1.21
C LEU A 272 23.14 0.78 -1.89
N GLN A 273 24.22 0.89 -1.13
CA GLN A 273 25.56 0.96 -1.68
C GLN A 273 25.92 -0.29 -2.45
N GLY A 274 25.63 -1.48 -1.91
CA GLY A 274 25.86 -2.74 -2.60
C GLY A 274 25.15 -2.84 -3.95
N ILE A 275 23.94 -2.28 -4.08
CA ILE A 275 23.25 -2.17 -5.37
C ILE A 275 23.97 -1.17 -6.28
N SER A 276 24.35 0.00 -5.78
CA SER A 276 25.04 1.05 -6.57
C SER A 276 26.43 0.64 -7.04
N ASP A 277 27.08 -0.30 -6.36
CA ASP A 277 28.43 -0.77 -6.73
C ASP A 277 28.45 -1.50 -8.09
N HIS A 278 27.30 -1.99 -8.56
CA HIS A 278 27.21 -2.74 -9.83
C HIS A 278 26.06 -2.29 -10.75
N ALA A 279 25.05 -1.58 -10.24
CA ALA A 279 23.92 -1.11 -11.01
C ALA A 279 23.74 0.40 -10.90
N LYS A 280 23.14 1.04 -11.91
CA LYS A 280 22.67 2.42 -11.78
C LYS A 280 21.47 2.44 -10.84
N LEU A 281 21.65 2.96 -9.62
CA LEU A 281 20.58 3.10 -8.63
C LEU A 281 20.00 4.51 -8.66
N GLN A 282 18.68 4.60 -8.86
CA GLN A 282 17.90 5.83 -8.84
C GLN A 282 16.80 5.73 -7.77
N ILE A 283 16.66 6.75 -6.93
CA ILE A 283 15.63 6.80 -5.89
C ILE A 283 14.70 7.97 -6.16
N VAL A 284 13.42 7.70 -6.39
CA VAL A 284 12.37 8.70 -6.57
C VAL A 284 11.60 8.85 -5.26
N LEU A 285 11.59 10.05 -4.69
CA LEU A 285 10.89 10.36 -3.44
C LEU A 285 10.26 11.75 -3.50
N ASN A 286 9.26 12.01 -2.66
CA ASN A 286 8.65 13.34 -2.62
C ASN A 286 9.67 14.40 -2.18
N ALA A 287 9.74 15.51 -2.91
CA ALA A 287 10.42 16.70 -2.43
C ALA A 287 9.82 17.15 -1.08
N VAL A 288 10.65 17.70 -0.20
CA VAL A 288 10.24 18.13 1.16
C VAL A 288 9.08 19.13 1.13
N GLU A 289 8.99 19.93 0.08
CA GLU A 289 7.92 20.88 -0.18
C GLU A 289 6.55 20.24 -0.40
N LYS A 290 6.54 19.01 -0.93
CA LYS A 290 5.34 18.25 -1.33
C LYS A 290 5.03 17.08 -0.40
N GLY A 291 6.01 16.53 0.30
CA GLY A 291 5.82 15.36 1.15
C GLY A 291 4.70 15.53 2.18
N SER A 292 3.86 14.53 2.32
CA SER A 292 2.75 14.46 3.28
C SER A 292 3.18 13.99 4.68
N ASN A 293 4.34 13.31 4.77
CA ASN A 293 4.91 12.84 6.04
C ASN A 293 6.02 13.77 6.53
N PRO A 294 5.76 14.65 7.54
CA PRO A 294 6.77 15.59 8.05
C PRO A 294 7.96 14.90 8.72
N TRP A 295 7.79 13.71 9.28
CA TRP A 295 8.87 12.93 9.88
C TRP A 295 9.83 12.42 8.81
N GLY A 296 9.31 11.81 7.75
CA GLY A 296 10.12 11.35 6.61
C GLY A 296 10.84 12.50 5.90
N CYS A 297 10.15 13.60 5.63
CA CYS A 297 10.76 14.81 5.04
C CYS A 297 11.90 15.36 5.90
N THR A 298 11.71 15.36 7.22
CA THR A 298 12.70 15.90 8.16
C THR A 298 13.91 14.99 8.27
N ASP A 299 13.72 13.68 8.32
CA ASP A 299 14.84 12.73 8.35
C ASP A 299 15.63 12.78 7.05
N TYR A 300 14.95 12.86 5.91
CA TYR A 300 15.62 13.06 4.62
C TYR A 300 16.54 14.30 4.62
N LEU A 301 16.07 15.46 5.12
CA LEU A 301 16.91 16.64 5.26
C LEU A 301 18.15 16.42 6.15
N ASN A 302 18.06 15.55 7.15
CA ASN A 302 19.18 15.23 8.02
C ASN A 302 20.15 14.20 7.40
N GLN A 303 19.65 13.32 6.53
CA GLN A 303 20.37 12.15 6.02
C GLN A 303 20.71 12.22 4.52
N LYS A 304 20.25 13.25 3.80
CA LYS A 304 20.43 13.39 2.34
C LYS A 304 21.89 13.07 1.91
N LYS A 305 22.87 13.60 2.65
CA LYS A 305 24.28 13.35 2.35
C LYS A 305 24.62 11.84 2.41
N LYS A 306 24.15 11.13 3.43
CA LYS A 306 24.38 9.68 3.58
C LYS A 306 23.71 8.86 2.49
N ILE A 307 22.52 9.29 2.04
CA ILE A 307 21.84 8.64 0.92
C ILE A 307 22.67 8.79 -0.35
N LEU A 308 23.17 9.97 -0.64
CA LEU A 308 24.03 10.22 -1.80
C LEU A 308 25.38 9.47 -1.71
N GLU A 309 25.95 9.34 -0.51
CA GLU A 309 27.17 8.57 -0.27
C GLU A 309 27.03 7.09 -0.60
N THR A 310 25.80 6.54 -0.71
CA THR A 310 25.57 5.18 -1.20
C THR A 310 25.78 5.01 -2.71
N GLY A 311 25.99 6.10 -3.46
CA GLY A 311 26.10 6.08 -4.92
C GLY A 311 24.79 6.24 -5.67
N ALA A 312 23.66 6.36 -4.95
CA ALA A 312 22.33 6.54 -5.58
C ALA A 312 22.14 7.97 -6.10
N ASP A 313 21.53 8.10 -7.28
CA ASP A 313 20.97 9.36 -7.76
C ASP A 313 19.56 9.54 -7.18
N VAL A 314 19.27 10.71 -6.64
CA VAL A 314 17.99 10.99 -5.98
C VAL A 314 17.16 11.97 -6.79
N TYR A 315 15.89 11.63 -7.02
CA TYR A 315 14.90 12.46 -7.69
C TYR A 315 13.92 13.01 -6.66
N GLU A 316 14.05 14.30 -6.33
CA GLU A 316 13.15 15.04 -5.43
C GLU A 316 11.91 15.49 -6.20
N LEU A 317 10.85 14.68 -6.14
CA LEU A 317 9.64 14.82 -6.96
C LEU A 317 8.75 15.98 -6.51
N MET A 318 8.43 16.86 -7.45
CA MET A 318 7.53 18.02 -7.31
C MET A 318 6.19 17.79 -8.02
N ASN A 319 5.58 16.61 -7.83
CA ASN A 319 4.27 16.30 -8.41
C ASN A 319 3.14 17.18 -7.82
N ASP A 320 1.97 17.19 -8.44
CA ASP A 320 0.82 17.98 -7.95
C ASP A 320 0.35 17.51 -6.58
N TYR A 321 0.28 16.22 -6.38
CA TYR A 321 -0.03 15.57 -5.11
C TYR A 321 1.17 14.75 -4.61
N PRO A 322 1.29 14.54 -3.29
CA PRO A 322 2.29 13.61 -2.76
C PRO A 322 2.08 12.21 -3.32
N VAL A 323 3.16 11.56 -3.73
CA VAL A 323 3.15 10.17 -4.20
C VAL A 323 3.51 9.27 -3.03
N HIS A 324 2.68 8.27 -2.77
CA HIS A 324 2.85 7.32 -1.65
C HIS A 324 3.21 5.91 -2.13
N THR A 325 3.40 5.73 -3.42
CA THR A 325 3.76 4.45 -4.07
C THR A 325 5.08 3.88 -3.54
N LYS A 326 5.13 2.56 -3.39
CA LYS A 326 6.32 1.79 -3.07
C LYS A 326 6.55 0.78 -4.18
N ALA A 327 7.59 1.01 -4.97
CA ALA A 327 7.95 0.14 -6.07
C ALA A 327 9.46 0.03 -6.24
N VAL A 328 9.93 -1.12 -6.70
CA VAL A 328 11.29 -1.32 -7.16
C VAL A 328 11.23 -1.89 -8.58
N LEU A 329 11.82 -1.18 -9.53
CA LEU A 329 11.96 -1.65 -10.90
C LEU A 329 13.38 -2.16 -11.09
N ILE A 330 13.51 -3.36 -11.63
CA ILE A 330 14.79 -4.03 -11.84
C ILE A 330 14.90 -4.34 -13.34
N ASN A 331 15.79 -3.62 -14.01
CA ASN A 331 15.88 -3.58 -15.46
C ASN A 331 14.51 -3.28 -16.10
N ASP A 332 14.22 -3.80 -17.28
CA ASP A 332 12.95 -3.57 -18.01
C ASP A 332 11.97 -4.72 -17.84
N ARG A 333 12.11 -5.55 -16.79
CA ARG A 333 11.38 -6.81 -16.68
C ARG A 333 10.69 -7.03 -15.34
N LEU A 334 11.39 -6.85 -14.23
CA LEU A 334 10.84 -7.12 -12.92
C LEU A 334 10.31 -5.85 -12.26
N SER A 335 9.09 -5.94 -11.73
CA SER A 335 8.48 -4.90 -10.91
C SER A 335 8.17 -5.47 -9.53
N VAL A 336 8.59 -4.81 -8.46
CA VAL A 336 8.28 -5.17 -7.09
C VAL A 336 7.37 -4.08 -6.52
N VAL A 337 6.11 -4.38 -6.23
CA VAL A 337 5.09 -3.39 -5.85
C VAL A 337 4.34 -3.85 -4.60
N GLY A 338 4.06 -2.94 -3.66
CA GLY A 338 3.28 -3.29 -2.48
C GLY A 338 3.31 -2.23 -1.38
N SER A 339 3.45 -2.66 -0.12
CA SER A 339 3.29 -1.79 1.05
C SER A 339 4.61 -1.30 1.66
N TYR A 340 5.75 -1.91 1.33
CA TYR A 340 7.05 -1.69 1.97
C TYR A 340 7.65 -0.31 1.63
N ASN A 341 7.74 0.57 2.62
CA ASN A 341 8.51 1.80 2.53
C ASN A 341 10.01 1.54 2.74
N LEU A 342 10.87 2.37 2.17
CA LEU A 342 12.30 2.34 2.46
C LEU A 342 12.58 3.06 3.79
N ASP A 343 12.03 2.49 4.89
CA ASP A 343 12.19 3.02 6.24
C ASP A 343 12.42 1.91 7.28
N MET A 344 12.82 2.31 8.49
CA MET A 344 13.15 1.36 9.55
C MET A 344 11.91 0.70 10.14
N ARG A 345 10.74 1.34 10.08
CA ARG A 345 9.48 0.73 10.54
C ARG A 345 9.09 -0.42 9.66
N SER A 346 8.98 -0.17 8.35
CA SER A 346 8.68 -1.20 7.34
C SER A 346 9.70 -2.33 7.37
N THR A 347 10.97 -2.00 7.64
CA THR A 347 12.05 -2.99 7.65
C THR A 347 12.03 -3.89 8.89
N TYR A 348 11.69 -3.36 10.08
CA TYR A 348 11.91 -4.09 11.34
C TYR A 348 10.70 -4.18 12.27
N LEU A 349 9.64 -3.41 12.06
CA LEU A 349 8.55 -3.30 13.02
C LEU A 349 7.20 -3.75 12.45
N ASP A 350 6.91 -3.38 11.19
CA ASP A 350 5.60 -3.58 10.60
C ASP A 350 5.54 -4.86 9.76
N THR A 351 4.35 -5.44 9.61
CA THR A 351 4.14 -6.42 8.54
C THR A 351 4.18 -5.71 7.21
N GLU A 352 4.71 -6.34 6.18
CA GLU A 352 4.81 -5.77 4.84
C GLU A 352 4.65 -6.87 3.80
N LEU A 353 4.02 -6.51 2.70
CA LEU A 353 3.80 -7.37 1.55
C LEU A 353 4.24 -6.67 0.27
N MET A 354 4.95 -7.39 -0.59
CA MET A 354 5.31 -6.96 -1.94
C MET A 354 5.05 -8.08 -2.93
N LEU A 355 4.61 -7.73 -4.13
CA LEU A 355 4.54 -8.63 -5.28
C LEU A 355 5.77 -8.44 -6.14
N VAL A 356 6.51 -9.52 -6.38
CA VAL A 356 7.56 -9.59 -7.41
C VAL A 356 6.90 -10.08 -8.69
N ILE A 357 6.84 -9.22 -9.70
CA ILE A 357 6.09 -9.46 -10.93
C ILE A 357 7.06 -9.51 -12.11
N ASP A 358 7.13 -10.64 -12.77
CA ASP A 358 7.85 -10.83 -14.04
C ASP A 358 6.88 -10.52 -15.20
N SER A 359 6.92 -9.29 -15.70
CA SER A 359 6.12 -8.82 -16.84
C SER A 359 6.78 -7.60 -17.49
N GLU A 360 7.28 -7.75 -18.71
CA GLU A 360 7.86 -6.66 -19.48
C GLU A 360 6.82 -5.54 -19.74
N LYS A 361 5.56 -5.93 -20.02
CA LYS A 361 4.48 -4.96 -20.26
C LYS A 361 4.19 -4.10 -19.03
N LEU A 362 4.09 -4.73 -17.84
CA LEU A 362 3.91 -3.98 -16.60
C LEU A 362 5.11 -3.09 -16.31
N SER A 363 6.32 -3.65 -16.44
CA SER A 363 7.56 -2.90 -16.23
C SER A 363 7.60 -1.66 -17.11
N GLN A 364 7.25 -1.77 -18.40
CA GLN A 364 7.17 -0.63 -19.31
C GLN A 364 6.16 0.42 -18.84
N GLN A 365 4.93 0.01 -18.45
CA GLN A 365 3.90 0.94 -17.95
C GLN A 365 4.40 1.72 -16.74
N ILE A 366 5.06 1.04 -15.79
CA ILE A 366 5.57 1.71 -14.59
C ILE A 366 6.76 2.61 -14.95
N HIS A 367 7.66 2.19 -15.84
CA HIS A 367 8.77 3.02 -16.32
C HIS A 367 8.30 4.32 -17.00
N GLU A 368 7.18 4.30 -17.72
CA GLU A 368 6.58 5.50 -18.31
C GLU A 368 6.15 6.49 -17.21
N THR A 369 5.52 5.99 -16.15
CA THR A 369 5.14 6.81 -14.97
C THR A 369 6.36 7.35 -14.25
N GLU A 370 7.38 6.52 -14.00
CA GLU A 370 8.61 6.93 -13.33
C GLU A 370 9.38 7.97 -14.14
N SER A 371 9.39 7.83 -15.48
CA SER A 371 10.00 8.82 -16.35
C SER A 371 9.32 10.18 -16.28
N ASP A 372 7.99 10.24 -16.23
CA ASP A 372 7.24 11.48 -16.02
C ASP A 372 7.53 12.09 -14.63
N TYR A 373 7.64 11.26 -13.59
CA TYR A 373 8.04 11.72 -12.26
C TYR A 373 9.46 12.28 -12.23
N MET A 374 10.40 11.63 -12.90
CA MET A 374 11.77 12.14 -13.02
C MET A 374 11.84 13.48 -13.76
N GLU A 375 11.05 13.66 -14.81
CA GLU A 375 10.93 14.97 -15.50
C GLU A 375 10.33 16.07 -14.60
N LYS A 376 9.51 15.72 -13.62
CA LYS A 376 8.95 16.64 -12.62
C LYS A 376 9.85 16.80 -11.39
N SER A 377 11.00 16.15 -11.35
CA SER A 377 11.89 16.12 -10.20
C SER A 377 13.08 17.07 -10.35
N LYS A 378 13.67 17.40 -9.21
CA LYS A 378 15.03 17.86 -9.14
C LYS A 378 15.92 16.63 -8.92
N GLU A 379 16.77 16.31 -9.88
CA GLU A 379 17.76 15.26 -9.78
C GLU A 379 18.96 15.74 -8.95
N VAL A 380 19.39 14.93 -8.01
CA VAL A 380 20.57 15.15 -7.20
C VAL A 380 21.48 13.93 -7.36
N LEU A 381 22.54 14.09 -8.12
CA LEU A 381 23.51 13.03 -8.38
C LEU A 381 24.30 12.68 -7.12
N ALA A 382 24.86 11.47 -7.08
CA ALA A 382 25.71 11.00 -5.99
C ALA A 382 26.87 11.94 -5.67
N ASN A 383 27.41 12.68 -6.63
CA ASN A 383 28.43 13.71 -6.44
C ASN A 383 27.90 15.05 -5.89
N GLY A 384 26.58 15.16 -5.67
CA GLY A 384 25.90 16.35 -5.16
C GLY A 384 25.54 17.40 -6.22
N GLN A 385 25.80 17.14 -7.51
CA GLN A 385 25.34 18.01 -8.59
C GLN A 385 23.83 17.94 -8.72
N GLU A 386 23.17 19.09 -8.88
CA GLU A 386 21.71 19.19 -9.03
C GLU A 386 21.32 19.58 -10.47
N THR A 387 20.27 18.94 -10.99
CA THR A 387 19.69 19.25 -12.30
C THR A 387 18.16 19.25 -12.21
N GLU A 388 17.50 20.22 -12.78
CA GLU A 388 16.04 20.28 -12.83
C GLU A 388 15.53 19.53 -14.07
N GLY A 389 14.53 18.67 -13.87
CA GLY A 389 13.85 17.97 -14.95
C GLY A 389 13.04 18.93 -15.84
N ALA A 390 12.71 18.49 -17.04
CA ALA A 390 12.06 19.32 -18.06
C ALA A 390 10.68 19.88 -17.62
N LYS A 391 9.99 19.18 -16.72
CA LYS A 391 8.67 19.58 -16.19
C LYS A 391 8.73 20.05 -14.72
N TYR A 392 9.93 20.22 -14.17
CA TYR A 392 10.12 20.61 -12.78
C TYR A 392 9.51 21.99 -12.50
N GLN A 393 8.69 22.07 -11.44
CA GLN A 393 8.10 23.32 -10.96
C GLN A 393 8.45 23.51 -9.49
N GLY A 394 9.61 24.11 -9.24
CA GLY A 394 10.12 24.36 -7.90
C GLY A 394 9.16 25.20 -7.05
N LYS A 395 8.96 24.80 -5.80
CA LYS A 395 8.28 25.59 -4.78
C LYS A 395 9.21 25.85 -3.62
N VAL A 396 9.13 27.04 -3.06
CA VAL A 396 9.91 27.38 -1.87
C VAL A 396 9.05 27.11 -0.64
N LEU A 397 9.60 26.37 0.32
CA LEU A 397 8.99 26.20 1.64
C LEU A 397 8.69 27.59 2.25
N ASN A 398 7.46 27.79 2.68
CA ASN A 398 7.10 29.00 3.41
C ASN A 398 7.84 29.07 4.76
N ARG A 399 7.97 30.28 5.32
CA ARG A 399 8.75 30.52 6.55
C ARG A 399 8.26 29.67 7.74
N LYS A 400 6.94 29.43 7.86
CA LYS A 400 6.35 28.60 8.94
C LYS A 400 6.78 27.12 8.80
N LYS A 401 6.72 26.57 7.59
CA LYS A 401 7.13 25.20 7.29
C LYS A 401 8.64 25.01 7.50
N LYS A 402 9.45 26.02 7.09
CA LYS A 402 10.92 26.02 7.35
C LYS A 402 11.23 25.96 8.84
N LEU A 403 10.57 26.78 9.65
CA LEU A 403 10.75 26.77 11.10
C LEU A 403 10.30 25.46 11.73
N TYR A 404 9.13 24.96 11.33
CA TYR A 404 8.59 23.68 11.80
C TYR A 404 9.56 22.52 11.51
N TYR A 405 10.06 22.38 10.29
CA TYR A 405 11.04 21.37 9.95
C TYR A 405 12.38 21.59 10.66
N GLY A 406 12.80 22.83 10.86
CA GLY A 406 13.99 23.15 11.65
C GLY A 406 13.92 22.61 13.07
N VAL A 407 12.76 22.71 13.73
CA VAL A 407 12.54 22.15 15.08
C VAL A 407 12.47 20.61 15.03
N LEU A 408 11.71 20.07 14.08
CA LEU A 408 11.57 18.61 13.93
C LEU A 408 12.92 17.92 13.67
N ARG A 409 13.83 18.54 12.92
CA ARG A 409 15.18 18.00 12.65
C ARG A 409 15.98 17.68 13.92
N ILE A 410 15.70 18.37 15.01
CA ILE A 410 16.33 18.12 16.31
C ILE A 410 15.59 17.00 17.04
N ILE A 411 14.25 17.07 17.07
CA ILE A 411 13.38 16.14 17.81
C ILE A 411 13.46 14.73 17.24
N ILE A 412 13.57 14.60 15.92
CA ILE A 412 13.52 13.30 15.24
C ILE A 412 14.75 12.41 15.52
N ARG A 413 15.91 13.02 15.81
CA ARG A 413 17.18 12.28 15.97
C ARG A 413 17.11 11.11 16.94
N PRO A 414 16.63 11.25 18.20
CA PRO A 414 16.52 10.14 19.13
C PRO A 414 15.38 9.18 18.79
N LEU A 415 14.40 9.60 17.97
CA LEU A 415 13.20 8.82 17.64
C LEU A 415 13.32 8.04 16.34
N ARG A 416 14.41 8.20 15.59
CA ARG A 416 14.61 7.59 14.26
C ARG A 416 14.35 6.07 14.22
N GLN A 417 14.66 5.36 15.30
CA GLN A 417 14.46 3.90 15.37
C GLN A 417 12.98 3.48 15.37
N LEU A 418 12.06 4.43 15.54
CA LEU A 418 10.62 4.21 15.55
C LEU A 418 9.93 4.67 14.25
N LEU A 419 10.71 5.15 13.28
CA LEU A 419 10.27 5.74 12.02
C LEU A 419 10.55 4.81 10.84
#